data_831033dc66f0c7087f6e5ee161178380
#
_entry.id   831033dc66f0c7087f6e5ee161178380
#
_cell.length_a   1.000
_cell.length_b   1.000
_cell.length_c   1.000
_cell.angle_alpha   90.00
_cell.angle_beta   90.00
_cell.angle_gamma   90.00
#
_symmetry.space_group_name_H-M   'P 1'
#
loop_
_entity.id
_entity.type
_entity.pdbx_description
1 polymer ?
#
loop_
_entity_poly.entity_id
_entity_poly.type
_entity_poly.pdbx_seq_one_letter_code
_entity_poly.pdbx_strand_id
1 'polypeptide(L)'
;MNAEKQFLNKLKSISDPEKKRKIIGNLFIKIFENYAKKIKNVQFLAQGTLYPDLIESKSVTGSQTSKIKSHHNVGGLPKKMNLKLVEPLKYLFKDEVRKLGLELGLNKEIISRHPFPGPGLAIRMPGTI
;
A
#
# COMPACT_ATOMS: atom_id res chain seq x y z
N MET A 1 15.30 -7.27 -4.72
CA MET A 1 15.98 -6.36 -3.73
C MET A 1 15.64 -6.85 -2.33
N ASN A 2 16.63 -7.02 -1.46
CA ASN A 2 16.39 -7.39 -0.07
C ASN A 2 16.41 -6.12 0.80
N ALA A 3 15.30 -5.79 1.44
CA ALA A 3 15.14 -4.62 2.32
C ALA A 3 14.82 -5.01 3.78
N GLU A 4 14.87 -6.30 4.11
CA GLU A 4 14.49 -6.85 5.41
C GLU A 4 15.13 -6.09 6.57
N LYS A 5 16.45 -5.97 6.59
CA LYS A 5 17.18 -5.27 7.66
C LYS A 5 16.73 -3.82 7.84
N GLN A 6 16.36 -3.13 6.75
CA GLN A 6 15.90 -1.75 6.82
C GLN A 6 14.54 -1.64 7.52
N PHE A 7 13.61 -2.55 7.20
CA PHE A 7 12.30 -2.61 7.85
C PHE A 7 12.43 -2.99 9.32
N LEU A 8 13.14 -4.06 9.65
CA LEU A 8 13.30 -4.52 11.03
C LEU A 8 13.96 -3.46 11.91
N ASN A 9 15.03 -2.81 11.45
CA ASN A 9 15.69 -1.74 12.20
C ASN A 9 14.78 -0.54 12.47
N LYS A 10 13.90 -0.17 11.53
CA LYS A 10 12.97 0.95 11.70
C LYS A 10 11.75 0.61 12.56
N LEU A 11 11.40 -0.67 12.65
CA LEU A 11 10.28 -1.16 13.45
C LEU A 11 10.70 -1.57 14.87
N LYS A 12 12.01 -1.70 15.11
CA LYS A 12 12.54 -2.05 16.42
C LYS A 12 11.97 -1.15 17.51
N SER A 13 11.51 -1.76 18.58
CA SER A 13 10.90 -1.08 19.74
C SER A 13 9.60 -0.31 19.45
N ILE A 14 8.97 -0.48 18.31
CA ILE A 14 7.68 0.12 17.98
C ILE A 14 6.57 -0.87 18.27
N SER A 15 5.70 -0.56 19.22
CA SER A 15 4.54 -1.39 19.60
C SER A 15 3.24 -0.91 18.93
N ASP A 16 3.08 0.40 18.75
CA ASP A 16 1.86 1.02 18.22
C ASP A 16 1.61 0.65 16.75
N PRO A 17 0.46 0.02 16.39
CA PRO A 17 0.18 -0.43 15.04
C PRO A 17 0.13 0.69 14.00
N GLU A 18 -0.35 1.88 14.40
CA GLU A 18 -0.46 3.02 13.48
C GLU A 18 0.92 3.62 13.17
N LYS A 19 1.80 3.68 14.17
CA LYS A 19 3.20 4.06 13.97
C LYS A 19 3.90 3.04 13.06
N LYS A 20 3.68 1.73 13.27
CA LYS A 20 4.20 0.68 12.40
C LYS A 20 3.76 0.90 10.93
N ARG A 21 2.46 1.16 10.69
CA ARG A 21 1.93 1.43 9.34
C ARG A 21 2.61 2.61 8.68
N LYS A 22 2.73 3.74 9.38
CA LYS A 22 3.38 4.95 8.87
C LYS A 22 4.85 4.72 8.54
N ILE A 23 5.58 4.01 9.41
CA ILE A 23 6.98 3.67 9.19
C ILE A 23 7.12 2.78 7.95
N ILE A 24 6.30 1.73 7.84
CA ILE A 24 6.32 0.80 6.71
C ILE A 24 6.00 1.56 5.41
N GLY A 25 4.94 2.34 5.37
CA GLY A 25 4.53 3.09 4.19
C GLY A 25 5.62 4.08 3.73
N ASN A 26 6.16 4.87 4.63
CA ASN A 26 7.23 5.82 4.32
C ASN A 26 8.52 5.13 3.84
N LEU A 27 8.90 4.03 4.49
CA LEU A 27 10.10 3.29 4.10
C LEU A 27 9.91 2.63 2.73
N PHE A 28 8.73 2.09 2.47
CA PHE A 28 8.38 1.47 1.19
C PHE A 28 8.58 2.46 0.04
N ILE A 29 8.03 3.67 0.16
CA ILE A 29 8.18 4.71 -0.87
C ILE A 29 9.65 5.13 -1.05
N LYS A 30 10.38 5.35 0.04
CA LYS A 30 11.83 5.67 -0.05
C LYS A 30 12.62 4.61 -0.81
N ILE A 31 12.32 3.34 -0.54
CA ILE A 31 12.96 2.22 -1.22
C ILE A 31 12.61 2.22 -2.72
N PHE A 32 11.33 2.45 -3.06
CA PHE A 32 10.89 2.55 -4.45
C PHE A 32 11.55 3.73 -5.18
N GLU A 33 11.56 4.91 -4.59
CA GLU A 33 12.22 6.08 -5.18
C GLU A 33 13.72 5.87 -5.40
N ASN A 34 14.41 5.28 -4.42
CA ASN A 34 15.83 4.97 -4.56
C ASN A 34 16.11 3.94 -5.66
N TYR A 35 15.18 3.00 -5.87
CA TYR A 35 15.31 2.03 -6.94
C TYR A 35 14.98 2.65 -8.29
N ALA A 36 13.94 3.48 -8.36
CA ALA A 36 13.54 4.19 -9.56
C ALA A 36 14.66 5.09 -10.12
N LYS A 37 15.45 5.72 -9.25
CA LYS A 37 16.63 6.51 -9.65
C LYS A 37 17.68 5.71 -10.42
N LYS A 38 17.72 4.39 -10.26
CA LYS A 38 18.65 3.49 -10.97
C LYS A 38 18.15 3.08 -12.36
N ILE A 39 16.88 3.34 -12.64
CA ILE A 39 16.24 3.02 -13.92
C ILE A 39 16.08 4.33 -14.71
N LYS A 40 16.58 4.34 -15.93
CA LYS A 40 16.46 5.54 -16.81
C LYS A 40 14.98 5.83 -17.10
N ASN A 41 14.62 7.11 -17.06
CA ASN A 41 13.31 7.64 -17.49
C ASN A 41 12.09 7.15 -16.70
N VAL A 42 12.25 6.68 -15.46
CA VAL A 42 11.11 6.34 -14.59
C VAL A 42 10.48 7.62 -14.06
N GLN A 43 9.23 7.86 -14.43
CA GLN A 43 8.46 9.03 -13.99
C GLN A 43 7.21 8.68 -13.20
N PHE A 44 6.75 7.43 -13.26
CA PHE A 44 5.48 7.00 -12.71
C PHE A 44 5.63 5.85 -11.72
N LEU A 45 4.78 5.84 -10.70
CA LEU A 45 4.55 4.72 -9.79
C LEU A 45 3.14 4.19 -10.03
N ALA A 46 3.02 2.95 -10.49
CA ALA A 46 1.74 2.28 -10.59
C ALA A 46 1.30 1.75 -9.22
N GLN A 47 0.04 2.00 -8.85
CA GLN A 47 -0.56 1.53 -7.61
C GLN A 47 -1.92 0.88 -7.90
N GLY A 48 -2.18 -0.25 -7.23
CA GLY A 48 -3.41 -1.03 -7.36
C GLY A 48 -4.53 -0.54 -6.44
N THR A 49 -4.71 0.77 -6.32
CA THR A 49 -5.83 1.36 -5.57
C THR A 49 -7.15 0.97 -6.20
N LEU A 50 -8.13 0.58 -5.39
CA LEU A 50 -9.48 0.22 -5.81
C LEU A 50 -10.49 1.31 -5.43
N TYR A 51 -11.69 1.25 -6.02
CA TYR A 51 -12.74 2.23 -5.74
C TYR A 51 -13.15 2.29 -4.26
N PRO A 52 -13.33 1.18 -3.53
CA PRO A 52 -13.58 1.23 -2.09
C PRO A 52 -12.51 1.98 -1.30
N ASP A 53 -11.23 1.87 -1.68
CA ASP A 53 -10.13 2.58 -1.02
C ASP A 53 -10.28 4.10 -1.16
N LEU A 54 -10.77 4.58 -2.31
CA LEU A 54 -11.04 6.00 -2.55
C LEU A 54 -12.21 6.53 -1.73
N ILE A 55 -13.31 5.77 -1.65
CA ILE A 55 -14.48 6.15 -0.87
C ILE A 55 -14.13 6.23 0.62
N GLU A 56 -13.46 5.20 1.12
CA GLU A 56 -13.02 5.14 2.51
C GLU A 56 -12.07 6.27 2.87
N SER A 57 -11.20 6.69 1.95
CA SER A 57 -10.28 7.82 2.18
C SER A 57 -11.00 9.17 2.22
N LYS A 58 -12.07 9.35 1.43
CA LYS A 58 -12.86 10.60 1.39
C LYS A 58 -13.78 10.78 2.59
N SER A 59 -14.36 9.70 3.13
CA SER A 59 -15.22 9.75 4.31
C SER A 59 -14.49 10.19 5.59
N VAL A 60 -13.18 10.18 5.57
CA VAL A 60 -12.27 10.53 6.66
C VAL A 60 -12.06 12.04 6.82
N THR A 61 -12.43 12.86 5.84
CA THR A 61 -12.24 14.33 5.92
C THR A 61 -13.36 15.07 6.64
N GLY A 62 -14.45 14.38 7.04
CA GLY A 62 -15.66 15.02 7.59
C GLY A 62 -16.02 14.71 9.05
N SER A 63 -15.34 13.83 9.77
CA SER A 63 -15.68 13.51 11.16
C SER A 63 -14.45 13.19 12.02
N GLN A 64 -14.57 13.44 13.33
CA GLN A 64 -13.49 13.23 14.33
C GLN A 64 -13.05 11.77 14.49
N THR A 65 -13.67 10.83 13.82
CA THR A 65 -13.32 9.39 13.79
C THR A 65 -12.27 9.03 12.75
N SER A 66 -11.70 10.02 12.07
CA SER A 66 -10.80 9.89 10.90
C SER A 66 -9.41 9.33 11.17
N LYS A 67 -9.10 8.86 12.38
CA LYS A 67 -7.76 8.34 12.74
C LYS A 67 -7.51 6.87 12.39
N ILE A 68 -8.50 6.12 11.88
CA ILE A 68 -8.45 4.65 11.93
C ILE A 68 -8.11 3.97 10.60
N LYS A 69 -8.08 4.66 9.44
CA LYS A 69 -7.99 3.96 8.14
C LYS A 69 -6.86 4.41 7.23
N SER A 70 -5.62 4.19 7.65
CA SER A 70 -4.44 4.27 6.79
C SER A 70 -4.08 2.92 6.13
N HIS A 71 -5.05 1.98 6.01
CA HIS A 71 -4.77 0.58 5.66
C HIS A 71 -4.38 0.36 4.21
N HIS A 72 -4.77 1.26 3.31
CA HIS A 72 -4.67 1.03 1.86
C HIS A 72 -3.71 1.96 1.14
N ASN A 73 -2.68 2.48 1.82
CA ASN A 73 -1.71 3.44 1.25
C ASN A 73 -2.30 4.75 0.70
N VAL A 74 -3.60 4.94 0.71
CA VAL A 74 -4.27 6.15 0.19
C VAL A 74 -3.96 7.38 1.06
N GLY A 75 -3.57 7.17 2.32
CA GLY A 75 -3.09 8.22 3.23
C GLY A 75 -1.65 8.02 3.71
N GLY A 76 -0.98 6.95 3.29
CA GLY A 76 0.38 6.58 3.72
C GLY A 76 1.48 7.07 2.78
N LEU A 77 1.13 7.57 1.60
CA LEU A 77 2.09 8.13 0.66
C LEU A 77 2.59 9.50 1.16
N PRO A 78 3.89 9.79 1.09
CA PRO A 78 4.41 11.11 1.43
C PRO A 78 3.79 12.18 0.52
N LYS A 79 3.44 13.33 1.09
CA LYS A 79 2.89 14.47 0.33
C LYS A 79 3.82 14.98 -0.78
N LYS A 80 5.11 14.70 -0.67
CA LYS A 80 6.12 15.00 -1.70
C LYS A 80 6.75 13.68 -2.15
N MET A 81 6.29 13.20 -3.28
CA MET A 81 6.85 12.05 -3.97
C MET A 81 7.38 12.50 -5.34
N ASN A 82 8.57 12.05 -5.71
CA ASN A 82 9.20 12.42 -6.99
C ASN A 82 8.63 11.66 -8.19
N LEU A 83 7.76 10.67 -7.96
CA LEU A 83 7.10 9.88 -8.98
C LEU A 83 5.63 10.30 -9.10
N LYS A 84 5.14 10.41 -10.33
CA LYS A 84 3.71 10.62 -10.58
C LYS A 84 2.96 9.32 -10.34
N LEU A 85 1.83 9.40 -9.64
CA LEU A 85 1.01 8.24 -9.33
C LEU A 85 0.11 7.87 -10.53
N VAL A 86 0.06 6.58 -10.86
CA VAL A 86 -0.86 6.00 -11.84
C VAL A 86 -1.67 4.91 -11.17
N GLU A 87 -2.99 5.07 -11.16
CA GLU A 87 -3.94 4.18 -10.47
C GLU A 87 -4.98 3.66 -11.46
N PRO A 88 -4.63 2.68 -12.30
CA PRO A 88 -5.49 2.24 -13.40
C PRO A 88 -6.78 1.55 -12.93
N LEU A 89 -6.81 1.02 -11.72
CA LEU A 89 -7.94 0.26 -11.15
C LEU A 89 -8.82 1.08 -10.20
N LYS A 90 -8.56 2.37 -10.03
CA LYS A 90 -9.16 3.20 -8.97
C LYS A 90 -10.68 3.40 -9.06
N TYR A 91 -11.31 3.06 -10.16
CA TYR A 91 -12.76 3.14 -10.36
C TYR A 91 -13.43 1.77 -10.39
N LEU A 92 -12.68 0.69 -10.14
CA LEU A 92 -13.18 -0.68 -10.18
C LEU A 92 -13.36 -1.24 -8.76
N PHE A 93 -14.39 -2.08 -8.61
CA PHE A 93 -14.53 -2.95 -7.45
C PHE A 93 -13.69 -4.21 -7.61
N LYS A 94 -13.48 -4.92 -6.51
CA LYS A 94 -12.58 -6.08 -6.46
C LYS A 94 -13.01 -7.22 -7.38
N ASP A 95 -14.31 -7.45 -7.54
CA ASP A 95 -14.88 -8.46 -8.43
C ASP A 95 -14.70 -8.06 -9.91
N GLU A 96 -14.81 -6.77 -10.24
CA GLU A 96 -14.53 -6.26 -11.59
C GLU A 96 -13.05 -6.41 -11.94
N VAL A 97 -12.14 -6.10 -10.99
CA VAL A 97 -10.71 -6.33 -11.17
C VAL A 97 -10.38 -7.80 -11.40
N ARG A 98 -11.08 -8.71 -10.71
CA ARG A 98 -10.92 -10.15 -10.95
C ARG A 98 -11.38 -10.57 -12.35
N LYS A 99 -12.52 -10.04 -12.81
CA LYS A 99 -13.00 -10.28 -14.19
C LYS A 99 -11.99 -9.74 -15.21
N LEU A 100 -11.54 -8.51 -15.03
CA LEU A 100 -10.51 -7.91 -15.87
C LEU A 100 -9.24 -8.77 -15.90
N GLY A 101 -8.81 -9.28 -14.76
CA GLY A 101 -7.65 -10.17 -14.67
C GLY A 101 -7.82 -11.46 -15.50
N LEU A 102 -9.02 -12.05 -15.49
CA LEU A 102 -9.35 -13.21 -16.34
C LEU A 102 -9.28 -12.86 -17.83
N GLU A 103 -9.86 -11.74 -18.21
CA GLU A 103 -9.85 -11.23 -19.60
C GLU A 103 -8.42 -10.96 -20.10
N LEU A 104 -7.54 -10.51 -19.20
CA LEU A 104 -6.11 -10.32 -19.49
C LEU A 104 -5.30 -11.62 -19.47
N GLY A 105 -5.94 -12.78 -19.25
CA GLY A 105 -5.29 -14.10 -19.29
C GLY A 105 -4.51 -14.47 -18.03
N LEU A 106 -4.78 -13.80 -16.90
CA LEU A 106 -4.16 -14.19 -15.63
C LEU A 106 -4.70 -15.54 -15.14
N ASN A 107 -3.84 -16.35 -14.53
CA ASN A 107 -4.21 -17.64 -13.98
C ASN A 107 -5.31 -17.50 -12.90
N LYS A 108 -6.34 -18.34 -12.99
CA LYS A 108 -7.44 -18.40 -12.01
C LYS A 108 -6.95 -18.55 -10.58
N GLU A 109 -5.91 -19.31 -10.32
CA GLU A 109 -5.34 -19.49 -8.98
C GLU A 109 -4.82 -18.18 -8.37
N ILE A 110 -4.23 -17.32 -9.20
CA ILE A 110 -3.77 -15.99 -8.77
C ILE A 110 -4.95 -15.09 -8.48
N ILE A 111 -5.97 -15.11 -9.34
CA ILE A 111 -7.14 -14.22 -9.26
C ILE A 111 -8.06 -14.61 -8.11
N SER A 112 -8.28 -15.91 -7.88
CA SER A 112 -9.14 -16.43 -6.82
C SER A 112 -8.43 -16.57 -5.47
N ARG A 113 -7.12 -16.32 -5.43
CA ARG A 113 -6.34 -16.41 -4.20
C ARG A 113 -6.99 -15.59 -3.08
N HIS A 114 -7.25 -16.28 -1.96
CA HIS A 114 -7.75 -15.61 -0.78
C HIS A 114 -6.77 -14.51 -0.35
N PRO A 115 -7.22 -13.25 -0.17
CA PRO A 115 -6.31 -12.21 0.26
C PRO A 115 -5.69 -12.60 1.59
N PHE A 116 -4.37 -12.66 1.63
CA PHE A 116 -3.68 -12.68 2.91
C PHE A 116 -4.10 -11.42 3.67
N PRO A 117 -4.39 -11.48 4.99
CA PRO A 117 -4.99 -10.35 5.68
C PRO A 117 -4.26 -9.04 5.37
N GLY A 118 -5.02 -8.01 5.03
CA GLY A 118 -4.51 -6.71 4.56
C GLY A 118 -3.40 -6.09 5.41
N PRO A 119 -3.48 -6.06 6.78
CA PRO A 119 -2.32 -5.68 7.59
C PRO A 119 -1.26 -6.77 7.52
N GLY A 120 -0.05 -6.40 7.08
CA GLY A 120 1.09 -7.31 7.06
C GLY A 120 1.44 -7.85 8.46
N LEU A 121 2.28 -8.89 8.49
CA LEU A 121 2.64 -9.60 9.71
C LEU A 121 3.13 -8.66 10.82
N ALA A 122 3.99 -7.71 10.50
CA ALA A 122 4.56 -6.77 11.46
C ALA A 122 3.50 -5.93 12.21
N ILE A 123 2.38 -5.60 11.55
CA ILE A 123 1.29 -4.82 12.14
C ILE A 123 0.41 -5.72 13.02
N ARG A 124 0.28 -6.99 12.64
CA ARG A 124 -0.52 -7.98 13.38
C ARG A 124 0.17 -8.52 14.62
N MET A 125 1.48 -8.38 14.71
CA MET A 125 2.22 -8.72 15.93
C MET A 125 1.91 -7.68 17.03
N PRO A 126 1.28 -8.08 18.13
CA PRO A 126 1.14 -7.22 19.30
C PRO A 126 2.53 -6.97 19.93
N GLY A 127 2.73 -5.75 20.44
CA GLY A 127 4.00 -5.40 21.06
C GLY A 127 5.10 -4.99 20.08
N THR A 128 6.33 -5.01 20.57
CA THR A 128 7.53 -4.61 19.81
C THR A 128 8.05 -5.73 18.91
N ILE A 129 8.69 -5.34 17.83
CA ILE A 129 9.41 -6.25 16.92
C ILE A 129 10.88 -6.27 17.31
#